data_0d8355686a0afb53f7ea4cdedc45e992
#
_entry.id   0d8355686a0afb53f7ea4cdedc45e992
#
_cell.length_a   1.000
_cell.length_b   1.000
_cell.length_c   1.000
_cell.angle_alpha   90.00
_cell.angle_beta   90.00
_cell.angle_gamma   90.00
#
_symmetry.space_group_name_H-M   'P 1'
#
loop_
_entity.id
_entity.type
_entity.pdbx_description
1 polymer ?
#
loop_
_entity_poly.entity_id
_entity_poly.type
_entity_poly.pdbx_seq_one_letter_code
_entity_poly.pdbx_strand_id
1 'polypeptide(L)' 'MTTETNRLERLITLLEDTRDDHYKFFDNGNSAAGTRIRRVMQEVKTLAQELRVEVQETKNTG' A
#
# COMPACT_ATOMS: atom_id res chain seq x y z
N MET A 1 -11.04 -9.88 17.51
CA MET A 1 -10.35 -9.44 16.30
C MET A 1 -11.18 -9.75 15.07
N THR A 2 -11.39 -8.80 14.26
CA THR A 2 -12.17 -9.06 13.07
C THR A 2 -11.36 -9.91 12.11
N THR A 3 -12.06 -10.61 11.26
CA THR A 3 -11.41 -11.36 10.20
C THR A 3 -11.01 -10.50 9.05
N GLU A 4 -11.44 -9.26 9.08
CA GLU A 4 -11.14 -8.35 8.00
C GLU A 4 -9.70 -7.90 8.08
N THR A 5 -9.11 -7.78 6.91
CA THR A 5 -7.78 -7.24 6.80
C THR A 5 -7.82 -5.77 7.15
N ASN A 6 -7.06 -5.38 8.15
CA ASN A 6 -7.01 -3.98 8.49
C ASN A 6 -6.13 -3.24 7.48
N ARG A 7 -6.13 -1.91 7.59
CA ARG A 7 -5.43 -1.08 6.62
C ARG A 7 -3.93 -1.32 6.61
N LEU A 8 -3.37 -1.58 7.78
CA LEU A 8 -1.93 -1.84 7.86
C LEU A 8 -1.57 -3.12 7.11
N GLU A 9 -2.34 -4.19 7.35
CA GLU A 9 -2.08 -5.46 6.68
C GLU A 9 -2.24 -5.32 5.17
N ARG A 10 -3.22 -4.55 4.74
CA ARG A 10 -3.41 -4.32 3.31
C ARG A 10 -2.24 -3.57 2.71
N LEU A 11 -1.70 -2.58 3.44
CA LEU A 11 -0.52 -1.86 2.99
C LEU A 11 0.67 -2.79 2.83
N ILE A 12 0.87 -3.66 3.80
CA ILE A 12 1.98 -4.61 3.77
C ILE A 12 1.84 -5.53 2.56
N THR A 13 0.64 -6.04 2.33
CA THR A 13 0.40 -6.92 1.19
C THR A 13 0.68 -6.21 -0.13
N LEU A 14 0.20 -4.98 -0.27
CA LEU A 14 0.42 -4.22 -1.49
C LEU A 14 1.90 -3.99 -1.73
N LEU A 15 2.63 -3.65 -0.68
CA LEU A 15 4.04 -3.38 -0.81
C LEU A 15 4.81 -4.64 -1.17
N GLU A 16 4.45 -5.76 -0.56
CA GLU A 16 5.12 -7.02 -0.86
C GLU A 16 4.86 -7.47 -2.29
N ASP A 17 3.62 -7.30 -2.75
CA ASP A 17 3.29 -7.64 -4.12
C ASP A 17 4.04 -6.77 -5.13
N THR A 18 4.46 -5.59 -4.70
CA THR A 18 5.16 -4.67 -5.57
C THR A 18 6.63 -5.02 -5.74
N ARG A 19 7.19 -5.86 -4.87
CA ARG A 19 8.61 -6.21 -4.94
C ARG A 19 9.00 -6.74 -6.31
N ASP A 20 8.19 -7.65 -6.85
CA ASP A 20 8.48 -8.27 -8.12
C ASP A 20 8.46 -7.24 -9.25
N ASP A 21 7.46 -6.37 -9.23
CA ASP A 21 7.37 -5.32 -10.24
C ASP A 21 8.52 -4.33 -10.10
N HIS A 22 8.94 -4.04 -8.89
CA HIS A 22 10.07 -3.16 -8.64
C HIS A 22 11.32 -3.72 -9.31
N TYR A 23 11.57 -4.99 -9.10
CA TYR A 23 12.72 -5.65 -9.71
C TYR A 23 12.61 -5.60 -11.24
N LYS A 24 11.44 -5.95 -11.77
CA LYS A 24 11.25 -5.98 -13.21
C LYS A 24 11.45 -4.61 -13.84
N PHE A 25 11.03 -3.57 -13.16
CA PHE A 25 11.17 -2.24 -13.70
C PHE A 25 12.61 -1.73 -13.65
N PHE A 26 13.22 -1.80 -12.45
CA PHE A 26 14.54 -1.20 -12.26
C PHE A 26 15.67 -2.04 -12.81
N ASP A 27 15.54 -3.35 -12.78
CA ASP A 27 16.60 -4.22 -13.27
C ASP A 27 16.43 -4.61 -14.73
N ASN A 28 15.19 -4.78 -15.18
CA ASN A 28 14.92 -5.26 -16.52
C ASN A 28 14.27 -4.24 -17.44
N GLY A 29 13.96 -3.08 -16.95
CA GLY A 29 13.38 -2.03 -17.78
C GLY A 29 11.97 -2.31 -18.28
N ASN A 30 11.22 -3.11 -17.54
CA ASN A 30 9.86 -3.48 -17.93
C ASN A 30 8.90 -2.32 -17.64
N SER A 31 8.46 -1.62 -18.69
CA SER A 31 7.64 -0.44 -18.49
C SER A 31 6.25 -0.75 -17.94
N ALA A 32 5.71 -1.94 -18.24
CA ALA A 32 4.43 -2.33 -17.68
C ALA A 32 4.53 -2.48 -16.16
N ALA A 33 5.66 -2.98 -15.68
CA ALA A 33 5.89 -3.08 -14.25
C ALA A 33 5.92 -1.71 -13.60
N GLY A 34 6.53 -0.74 -14.27
CA GLY A 34 6.55 0.64 -13.78
C GLY A 34 5.16 1.22 -13.63
N THR A 35 4.30 0.94 -14.62
CA THR A 35 2.92 1.40 -14.56
C THR A 35 2.18 0.78 -13.37
N ARG A 36 2.40 -0.50 -13.13
CA ARG A 36 1.76 -1.17 -12.01
C ARG A 36 2.25 -0.61 -10.67
N ILE A 37 3.55 -0.31 -10.58
CA ILE A 37 4.10 0.30 -9.37
C ILE A 37 3.41 1.62 -9.07
N ARG A 38 3.26 2.46 -10.09
CA ARG A 38 2.62 3.76 -9.90
C ARG A 38 1.19 3.62 -9.43
N ARG A 39 0.47 2.64 -10.00
CA ARG A 39 -0.92 2.40 -9.61
C ARG A 39 -1.00 1.94 -8.16
N VAL A 40 -0.11 1.03 -7.76
CA VAL A 40 -0.10 0.56 -6.38
C VAL A 40 0.24 1.70 -5.43
N MET A 41 1.16 2.58 -5.82
CA MET A 41 1.52 3.69 -4.95
C MET A 41 0.34 4.64 -4.73
N GLN A 42 -0.54 4.79 -5.71
CA GLN A 42 -1.75 5.58 -5.51
C GLN A 42 -2.64 4.94 -4.45
N GLU A 43 -2.77 3.64 -4.49
CA GLU A 43 -3.56 2.92 -3.50
C GLU A 43 -2.91 2.99 -2.13
N VAL A 44 -1.60 2.86 -2.08
CA VAL A 44 -0.85 2.98 -0.82
C VAL A 44 -1.08 4.36 -0.20
N LYS A 45 -1.04 5.39 -1.03
CA LYS A 45 -1.27 6.75 -0.56
C LYS A 45 -2.64 6.88 0.09
N THR A 46 -3.66 6.35 -0.57
CA THR A 46 -5.02 6.42 -0.05
C THR A 46 -5.13 5.67 1.28
N LEU A 47 -4.59 4.47 1.35
CA LEU A 47 -4.64 3.67 2.57
C LEU A 47 -3.86 4.32 3.70
N ALA A 48 -2.71 4.90 3.36
CA ALA A 48 -1.91 5.58 4.37
C ALA A 48 -2.67 6.77 4.96
N GLN A 49 -3.36 7.51 4.11
CA GLN A 49 -4.16 8.64 4.58
C GLN A 49 -5.29 8.17 5.48
N GLU A 50 -5.96 7.09 5.07
CA GLU A 50 -7.04 6.55 5.87
C GLU A 50 -6.55 6.04 7.22
N LEU A 51 -5.37 5.44 7.23
CA LEU A 51 -4.81 4.95 8.48
C LEU A 51 -4.47 6.11 9.42
N ARG A 52 -3.93 7.19 8.86
CA ARG A 52 -3.64 8.37 9.66
C ARG A 52 -4.91 8.94 10.31
N VAL A 53 -5.97 9.01 9.53
CA VAL A 53 -7.25 9.50 10.04
C VAL A 53 -7.78 8.57 11.13
N GLU A 54 -7.66 7.26 10.90
CA GLU A 54 -8.12 6.29 11.87
C GLU A 54 -7.39 6.42 13.20
N VAL A 55 -6.09 6.61 13.15
CA VAL A 55 -5.29 6.81 14.36
C VAL A 55 -5.72 8.08 15.07
N GLN A 56 -5.93 9.15 14.31
CA GLN A 56 -6.32 10.43 14.87
C GLN A 56 -7.67 10.32 15.56
N GLU A 57 -8.63 9.65 14.93
CA GLU A 57 -9.95 9.50 15.51
C GLU A 57 -9.92 8.65 16.77
N THR A 58 -9.12 7.60 16.77
CA THR A 58 -8.99 6.75 17.94
C THR A 58 -8.38 7.53 19.10
N LYS A 59 -7.36 8.34 18.82
CA LYS A 59 -6.75 9.18 19.85
C LYS A 59 -7.77 10.18 20.42
N ASN A 60 -8.60 10.74 19.56
CA ASN A 60 -9.54 11.75 19.99
C ASN A 60 -10.67 11.20 20.84
N THR A 61 -11.02 9.94 20.64
CA THR A 61 -12.08 9.32 21.44
C THR A 61 -11.54 8.67 22.71
N GLY A 62 -10.26 8.42 22.73
CA GLY A 62 -9.63 7.83 23.91
C GLY A 62 -9.19 8.87 24.88
#